data_ef76998eb2b3fea3b3614249726ade2a
#
_entry.id   ef76998eb2b3fea3b3614249726ade2a
#
_cell.length_a   1.000
_cell.length_b   1.000
_cell.length_c   1.000
_cell.angle_alpha   90.00
_cell.angle_beta   90.00
_cell.angle_gamma   90.00
#
_symmetry.space_group_name_H-M   'P 1'
#
loop_
_entity.id
_entity.type
_entity.pdbx_description
1 polymer ?
#
loop_
_entity_poly.entity_id
_entity_poly.type
_entity_poly.pdbx_seq_one_letter_code
_entity_poly.pdbx_strand_id
1 'polypeptide(L)' 'MEDSSFKFGIIRDTSMEKSNILTISELCEIAGVSRSGYYAWLISEQK' A
#
# COMPACT_ATOMS: atom_id res chain seq x y z
N MET A 1 -1.75 -19.11 4.45
CA MET A 1 -2.22 -17.93 5.15
C MET A 1 -1.91 -16.66 4.38
N GLU A 2 -2.85 -15.78 4.28
CA GLU A 2 -2.70 -14.53 3.56
C GLU A 2 -1.85 -13.55 4.33
N ASP A 3 -0.95 -12.90 3.63
CA ASP A 3 -0.10 -11.87 4.24
C ASP A 3 -0.25 -10.59 3.44
N SER A 4 -0.97 -9.63 4.00
CA SER A 4 -1.23 -8.36 3.33
C SER A 4 0.02 -7.52 3.13
N SER A 5 1.10 -7.84 3.84
CA SER A 5 2.36 -7.09 3.70
C SER A 5 2.82 -7.06 2.26
N PHE A 6 2.63 -8.15 1.53
CA PHE A 6 3.00 -8.22 0.14
C PHE A 6 2.28 -7.15 -0.67
N LYS A 7 0.97 -7.02 -0.44
CA LYS A 7 0.17 -6.04 -1.16
C LYS A 7 0.55 -4.62 -0.79
N PHE A 8 0.79 -4.40 0.50
CA PHE A 8 1.18 -3.06 0.96
C PHE A 8 2.52 -2.65 0.36
N GLY A 9 3.45 -3.59 0.24
CA GLY A 9 4.74 -3.31 -0.37
C GLY A 9 4.60 -2.87 -1.83
N ILE A 10 3.73 -3.54 -2.56
CA ILE A 10 3.46 -3.20 -3.96
C ILE A 10 2.84 -1.80 -4.05
N ILE A 11 1.91 -1.50 -3.15
CA ILE A 11 1.25 -0.19 -3.14
C ILE A 11 2.29 0.90 -2.90
N ARG A 12 3.17 0.69 -1.93
CA ARG A 12 4.20 1.68 -1.63
C ARG A 12 5.10 1.90 -2.83
N ASP A 13 5.59 0.82 -3.43
CA ASP A 13 6.48 0.93 -4.58
C ASP A 13 5.80 1.66 -5.73
N THR A 14 4.55 1.31 -6.01
CA THR A 14 3.80 1.94 -7.09
C THR A 14 3.58 3.41 -6.81
N SER A 15 3.28 3.76 -5.57
CA SER A 15 3.00 5.15 -5.23
C SER A 15 4.25 6.03 -5.34
N MET A 16 5.42 5.41 -5.31
CA MET A 16 6.68 6.14 -5.44
C MET A 16 7.13 6.30 -6.88
N GLU A 17 6.46 5.63 -7.81
CA GLU A 17 6.81 5.74 -9.23
C GLU A 17 6.45 7.12 -9.75
N LYS A 18 7.37 7.71 -10.50
CA LYS A 18 7.14 9.04 -11.06
C LYS A 18 5.98 9.07 -12.04
N SER A 19 5.77 7.96 -12.73
CA SER A 19 4.70 7.88 -13.72
C SER A 19 3.37 7.50 -13.11
N ASN A 20 3.32 7.23 -11.82
CA ASN A 20 2.08 6.83 -11.17
C ASN A 20 1.12 8.00 -11.05
N ILE A 21 -0.11 7.80 -11.52
CA ILE A 21 -1.16 8.81 -11.42
C ILE A 21 -2.25 8.43 -10.43
N LEU A 22 -2.10 7.29 -9.77
CA LEU A 22 -3.10 6.80 -8.83
C LEU A 22 -2.75 7.24 -7.41
N THR A 23 -3.79 7.54 -6.64
CA THR A 23 -3.60 7.88 -5.24
C THR A 23 -3.47 6.62 -4.40
N ILE A 24 -3.01 6.78 -3.17
CA ILE A 24 -2.94 5.65 -2.22
C ILE A 24 -4.31 5.03 -2.05
N SER A 25 -5.34 5.86 -1.98
CA SER A 25 -6.71 5.38 -1.83
C SER A 25 -7.09 4.44 -2.97
N GLU A 26 -6.78 4.86 -4.19
CA GLU A 26 -7.10 4.05 -5.36
C GLU A 26 -6.29 2.75 -5.38
N LEU A 27 -5.03 2.82 -5.03
CA LEU A 27 -4.20 1.63 -5.00
C LEU A 27 -4.69 0.62 -3.97
N CYS A 28 -5.08 1.09 -2.81
CA CYS A 28 -5.62 0.22 -1.77
C CYS A 28 -6.91 -0.45 -2.23
N GLU A 29 -7.74 0.31 -2.92
CA GLU A 29 -9.00 -0.21 -3.41
C GLU A 29 -8.77 -1.31 -4.44
N ILE A 30 -7.85 -1.08 -5.35
CA ILE A 30 -7.52 -2.07 -6.38
C ILE A 30 -6.95 -3.33 -5.74
N ALA A 31 -6.11 -3.17 -4.74
CA ALA A 31 -5.49 -4.32 -4.07
C ALA A 31 -6.44 -5.03 -3.11
N GLY A 32 -7.57 -4.41 -2.78
CA GLY A 32 -8.52 -5.01 -1.87
C GLY A 32 -8.12 -4.91 -0.41
N VAL A 33 -7.38 -3.86 -0.05
CA VAL A 33 -6.97 -3.64 1.34
C VAL A 33 -7.46 -2.25 1.78
N SER A 34 -7.45 -2.03 3.09
CA SER A 34 -7.90 -0.75 3.62
C SER A 34 -6.73 0.23 3.72
N ARG A 35 -7.04 1.53 3.59
CA ARG A 35 -6.03 2.56 3.76
C ARG A 35 -5.47 2.54 5.19
N SER A 36 -6.34 2.34 6.15
CA SER A 36 -5.92 2.28 7.55
C SER A 36 -4.88 1.19 7.76
N GLY A 37 -5.12 0.03 7.17
CA GLY A 37 -4.18 -1.07 7.25
C GLY A 37 -2.85 -0.74 6.61
N TYR A 38 -2.91 -0.07 5.46
CA TYR A 38 -1.71 0.32 4.75
C TYR A 38 -0.86 1.28 5.59
N TYR A 39 -1.47 2.31 6.16
CA TYR A 39 -0.72 3.27 6.94
C TYR A 39 -0.18 2.66 8.23
N ALA A 40 -0.94 1.77 8.85
CA ALA A 40 -0.45 1.07 10.02
C ALA A 40 0.78 0.23 9.68
N TRP A 41 0.74 -0.41 8.52
CA TRP A 41 1.87 -1.20 8.05
C TRP A 41 3.09 -0.32 7.79
N LEU A 42 2.89 0.85 7.19
CA LEU A 42 3.99 1.77 6.94
C LEU A 42 4.68 2.20 8.23
N ILE A 43 3.89 2.55 9.22
CA ILE A 43 4.44 2.96 10.51
C ILE A 43 5.25 1.82 11.12
N SER A 44 4.73 0.62 11.02
CA SER A 44 5.40 -0.56 11.54
C SER A 44 6.73 -0.81 10.83
N GLU A 45 6.76 -0.58 9.53
CA GLU A 45 7.97 -0.80 8.74
C GLU A 45 9.08 0.20 9.05
N GLN A 46 8.72 1.35 9.57
CA GLN A 46 9.70 2.40 9.83
C GLN A 46 10.40 2.24 11.17
N LYS A 47 10.03 1.27 11.95
CA LYS A 47 10.66 1.05 13.24
C LYS A 47 12.00 0.38 13.16
#